data_df45e5dfc5b4aa08a1cec3fc75f104fc
#
_entry.id   df45e5dfc5b4aa08a1cec3fc75f104fc
#
_cell.length_a   1.000
_cell.length_b   1.000
_cell.length_c   1.000
_cell.angle_alpha   90.00
_cell.angle_beta   90.00
_cell.angle_gamma   90.00
#
_symmetry.space_group_name_H-M   'P 1'
#
loop_
_entity.id
_entity.type
_entity.pdbx_description
1 polymer ?
#
loop_
_entity_poly.entity_id
_entity_poly.type
_entity_poly.pdbx_seq_one_letter_code
_entity_poly.pdbx_strand_id
1 'polypeptide(L)'
;EQLKAILEAANAAPACMGQYDHLHLTVVQKPEILVQINAAFQKAVGDPNMQVTYGAPTVIYVSCKNEDEEIVKGCNAGVVMENMLLEAADLGLGAVYLFGVSQVLFANEEITKLLQIPEGFRTVSAIAVGTSADALQERTLGTDKISTTTL
;
A
#
# COMPACT_ATOMS: atom_id res chain seq x y z
N GLU A 1 14.13 5.05 11.77
CA GLU A 1 13.69 3.95 12.65
C GLU A 1 12.26 3.49 12.31
N GLN A 2 11.24 4.34 12.31
CA GLN A 2 9.83 3.98 12.04
C GLN A 2 9.64 3.28 10.68
N LEU A 3 10.19 3.83 9.60
CA LEU A 3 10.11 3.18 8.28
C LEU A 3 10.75 1.79 8.29
N LYS A 4 11.85 1.62 9.01
CA LYS A 4 12.53 0.33 9.13
C LYS A 4 11.60 -0.71 9.80
N ALA A 5 10.96 -0.35 10.91
CA ALA A 5 10.01 -1.23 11.59
C ALA A 5 8.83 -1.64 10.68
N ILE A 6 8.26 -0.69 9.94
CA ILE A 6 7.19 -0.97 8.98
C ILE A 6 7.66 -1.94 7.87
N LEU A 7 8.88 -1.79 7.36
CA LEU A 7 9.43 -2.71 6.35
C LEU A 7 9.77 -4.09 6.95
N GLU A 8 10.19 -4.16 8.20
CA GLU A 8 10.38 -5.42 8.94
C GLU A 8 9.05 -6.15 9.13
N ALA A 9 7.99 -5.43 9.50
CA ALA A 9 6.64 -5.99 9.58
C ALA A 9 6.15 -6.52 8.22
N ALA A 10 6.42 -5.82 7.11
CA ALA A 10 6.12 -6.31 5.77
C ALA A 10 6.83 -7.64 5.47
N ASN A 11 8.11 -7.76 5.84
CA ASN A 11 8.90 -8.97 5.63
C ASN A 11 8.50 -10.13 6.57
N ALA A 12 7.78 -9.86 7.65
CA ALA A 12 7.21 -10.88 8.53
C ALA A 12 5.87 -11.44 8.05
N ALA A 13 5.29 -10.87 6.99
CA ALA A 13 4.00 -11.33 6.45
C ALA A 13 4.11 -12.76 5.90
N PRO A 14 3.05 -13.60 6.06
CA PRO A 14 3.05 -14.97 5.57
C PRO A 14 2.80 -15.00 4.04
N ALA A 15 3.85 -14.78 3.25
CA ALA A 15 3.77 -14.88 1.80
C ALA A 15 3.43 -16.31 1.36
N CYS A 16 2.64 -16.44 0.30
CA CYS A 16 2.25 -17.72 -0.25
C CYS A 16 3.48 -18.59 -0.55
N MET A 17 3.51 -19.82 -0.02
CA MET A 17 4.61 -20.79 -0.15
C MET A 17 6.00 -20.25 0.28
N GLY A 18 6.06 -19.15 1.01
CA GLY A 18 7.31 -18.51 1.41
C GLY A 18 8.09 -17.87 0.24
N GLN A 19 7.43 -17.57 -0.86
CA GLN A 19 8.03 -16.99 -2.06
C GLN A 19 8.18 -15.46 -1.94
N TYR A 20 9.04 -15.01 -1.06
CA TYR A 20 9.29 -13.57 -0.84
C TYR A 20 9.94 -12.89 -2.05
N ASP A 21 10.67 -13.63 -2.88
CA ASP A 21 11.24 -13.15 -4.14
C ASP A 21 10.18 -12.85 -5.23
N HIS A 22 8.92 -13.23 -4.98
CA HIS A 22 7.76 -12.83 -5.80
C HIS A 22 7.16 -11.48 -5.38
N LEU A 23 7.70 -10.84 -4.34
CA LEU A 23 7.25 -9.55 -3.81
C LEU A 23 8.34 -8.48 -3.95
N HIS A 24 7.92 -7.26 -4.19
CA HIS A 24 8.80 -6.09 -4.23
C HIS A 24 8.12 -4.88 -3.59
N LEU A 25 8.87 -4.15 -2.76
CA LEU A 25 8.40 -2.93 -2.12
C LEU A 25 9.12 -1.72 -2.74
N THR A 26 8.35 -0.74 -3.20
CA THR A 26 8.89 0.57 -3.60
C THR A 26 8.46 1.61 -2.59
N VAL A 27 9.43 2.21 -1.89
CA VAL A 27 9.19 3.30 -0.93
C VAL A 27 9.41 4.64 -1.60
N VAL A 28 8.39 5.48 -1.58
CA VAL A 28 8.43 6.83 -2.13
C VAL A 28 8.33 7.85 -1.00
N GLN A 29 9.41 8.63 -0.82
CA GLN A 29 9.50 9.72 0.15
C GLN A 29 9.91 11.04 -0.52
N LYS A 30 10.24 11.03 -1.81
CA LYS A 30 10.61 12.24 -2.56
C LYS A 30 9.36 13.05 -2.87
N PRO A 31 9.24 14.29 -2.36
CA PRO A 31 8.05 15.11 -2.57
C PRO A 31 7.70 15.32 -4.05
N GLU A 32 8.72 15.50 -4.90
CA GLU A 32 8.55 15.68 -6.33
C GLU A 32 7.92 14.47 -7.02
N ILE A 33 8.18 13.24 -6.52
CA ILE A 33 7.57 12.02 -7.05
C ILE A 33 6.11 11.92 -6.56
N LEU A 34 5.85 12.21 -5.30
CA LEU A 34 4.49 12.22 -4.74
C LEU A 34 3.59 13.22 -5.47
N VAL A 35 4.11 14.41 -5.81
CA VAL A 35 3.40 15.40 -6.61
C VAL A 35 3.07 14.87 -8.00
N GLN A 36 4.01 14.20 -8.69
CA GLN A 36 3.78 13.62 -10.00
C GLN A 36 2.74 12.49 -9.96
N ILE A 37 2.77 11.65 -8.93
CA ILE A 37 1.77 10.59 -8.71
C ILE A 37 0.37 11.20 -8.52
N ASN A 38 0.23 12.21 -7.66
CA ASN A 38 -1.04 12.91 -7.48
C ASN A 38 -1.55 13.52 -8.80
N ALA A 39 -0.68 14.20 -9.54
CA ALA A 39 -1.06 14.81 -10.82
C ALA A 39 -1.51 13.78 -11.87
N ALA A 40 -0.81 12.66 -11.98
CA ALA A 40 -1.18 11.57 -12.88
C ALA A 40 -2.55 10.98 -12.53
N PHE A 41 -2.82 10.79 -11.24
CA PHE A 41 -4.11 10.29 -10.78
C PHE A 41 -5.25 11.31 -11.02
N GLN A 42 -5.05 12.58 -10.66
CA GLN A 42 -6.01 13.66 -10.91
C GLN A 42 -6.41 13.72 -12.39
N LYS A 43 -5.41 13.60 -13.28
CA LYS A 43 -5.66 13.54 -14.72
C LYS A 43 -6.48 12.31 -15.12
N ALA A 44 -6.19 11.14 -14.55
CA ALA A 44 -6.86 9.89 -14.89
C ALA A 44 -8.32 9.86 -14.43
N VAL A 45 -8.63 10.42 -13.26
CA VAL A 45 -10.00 10.46 -12.71
C VAL A 45 -10.78 11.73 -13.10
N GLY A 46 -10.11 12.73 -13.66
CA GLY A 46 -10.73 14.01 -14.06
C GLY A 46 -11.08 14.94 -12.89
N ASP A 47 -10.48 14.74 -11.71
CA ASP A 47 -10.67 15.59 -10.52
C ASP A 47 -9.35 16.22 -10.08
N PRO A 48 -9.13 17.53 -10.35
CA PRO A 48 -7.88 18.22 -9.99
C PRO A 48 -7.71 18.44 -8.48
N ASN A 49 -8.74 18.25 -7.68
CA ASN A 49 -8.71 18.44 -6.23
C ASN A 49 -8.42 17.17 -5.44
N MET A 50 -8.44 16.03 -6.11
CA MET A 50 -8.24 14.75 -5.44
C MET A 50 -6.80 14.59 -4.94
N GLN A 51 -6.67 14.18 -3.67
CA GLN A 51 -5.39 13.92 -3.00
C GLN A 51 -5.25 12.42 -2.72
N VAL A 52 -4.62 11.70 -3.65
CA VAL A 52 -4.58 10.22 -3.58
C VAL A 52 -3.65 9.70 -2.50
N THR A 53 -2.63 10.47 -2.13
CA THR A 53 -1.69 10.13 -1.07
C THR A 53 -2.10 10.69 0.30
N TYR A 54 -3.26 11.35 0.39
CA TYR A 54 -3.75 12.01 1.60
C TYR A 54 -2.76 13.02 2.20
N GLY A 55 -1.83 13.55 1.40
CA GLY A 55 -0.76 14.42 1.87
C GLY A 55 0.32 13.70 2.68
N ALA A 56 0.32 12.37 2.72
CA ALA A 56 1.30 11.60 3.46
C ALA A 56 2.72 11.75 2.87
N PRO A 57 3.75 11.85 3.72
CA PRO A 57 5.14 12.02 3.27
C PRO A 57 5.77 10.71 2.75
N THR A 58 5.13 9.58 3.00
CA THR A 58 5.63 8.26 2.60
C THR A 58 4.51 7.44 1.98
N VAL A 59 4.78 6.87 0.81
CA VAL A 59 3.91 5.88 0.17
C VAL A 59 4.75 4.62 -0.11
N ILE A 60 4.23 3.46 0.29
CA ILE A 60 4.89 2.18 0.06
C ILE A 60 4.01 1.36 -0.88
N TYR A 61 4.54 1.07 -2.07
CA TYR A 61 3.90 0.26 -3.08
C TYR A 61 4.30 -1.20 -2.92
N VAL A 62 3.31 -2.09 -3.02
CA VAL A 62 3.52 -3.54 -3.02
C VAL A 62 3.32 -4.04 -4.44
N SER A 63 4.35 -4.63 -5.01
CA SER A 63 4.35 -5.23 -6.35
C SER A 63 4.57 -6.73 -6.26
N CYS A 64 3.94 -7.47 -7.16
CA CYS A 64 4.06 -8.93 -7.27
C CYS A 64 4.54 -9.32 -8.66
N LYS A 65 5.15 -10.49 -8.81
CA LYS A 65 5.53 -11.05 -10.12
C LYS A 65 4.31 -11.20 -11.02
N ASN A 66 4.50 -10.87 -12.30
CA ASN A 66 3.44 -10.96 -13.31
C ASN A 66 2.94 -12.37 -13.54
N GLU A 67 3.82 -13.38 -13.37
CA GLU A 67 3.53 -14.79 -13.56
C GLU A 67 2.61 -15.40 -12.48
N ASP A 68 2.53 -14.78 -11.29
CA ASP A 68 1.64 -15.26 -10.24
C ASP A 68 0.16 -15.14 -10.65
N GLU A 69 -0.68 -16.00 -10.10
CA GLU A 69 -2.13 -15.90 -10.25
C GLU A 69 -2.67 -14.64 -9.57
N GLU A 70 -3.71 -14.04 -10.12
CA GLU A 70 -4.29 -12.79 -9.60
C GLU A 70 -4.72 -12.89 -8.14
N ILE A 71 -5.27 -14.05 -7.75
CA ILE A 71 -5.68 -14.28 -6.37
C ILE A 71 -4.47 -14.33 -5.42
N VAL A 72 -3.35 -14.93 -5.87
CA VAL A 72 -2.11 -15.00 -5.08
C VAL A 72 -1.52 -13.62 -4.90
N LYS A 73 -1.46 -12.80 -5.96
CA LYS A 73 -1.02 -11.41 -5.89
C LYS A 73 -1.84 -10.60 -4.89
N GLY A 74 -3.18 -10.71 -4.98
CA GLY A 74 -4.08 -10.02 -4.06
C GLY A 74 -3.91 -10.44 -2.61
N CYS A 75 -3.81 -11.74 -2.34
CA CYS A 75 -3.61 -12.27 -1.00
C CYS A 75 -2.25 -11.85 -0.42
N ASN A 76 -1.17 -12.01 -1.20
CA ASN A 76 0.17 -11.63 -0.77
C ASN A 76 0.27 -10.12 -0.48
N ALA A 77 -0.24 -9.28 -1.38
CA ALA A 77 -0.27 -7.84 -1.14
C ALA A 77 -1.11 -7.48 0.09
N GLY A 78 -2.26 -8.14 0.28
CA GLY A 78 -3.14 -7.91 1.43
C GLY A 78 -2.47 -8.19 2.77
N VAL A 79 -1.82 -9.34 2.92
CA VAL A 79 -1.15 -9.70 4.19
C VAL A 79 0.07 -8.81 4.47
N VAL A 80 0.83 -8.45 3.44
CA VAL A 80 1.98 -7.54 3.57
C VAL A 80 1.52 -6.16 4.02
N MET A 81 0.46 -5.65 3.41
CA MET A 81 -0.07 -4.33 3.77
C MET A 81 -0.69 -4.30 5.15
N GLU A 82 -1.45 -5.33 5.54
CA GLU A 82 -2.05 -5.37 6.87
C GLU A 82 -0.96 -5.35 7.96
N ASN A 83 0.12 -6.11 7.79
CA ASN A 83 1.24 -6.05 8.73
C ASN A 83 1.84 -4.64 8.82
N MET A 84 2.02 -3.96 7.69
CA MET A 84 2.52 -2.57 7.69
C MET A 84 1.56 -1.59 8.34
N LEU A 85 0.24 -1.76 8.13
CA LEU A 85 -0.79 -0.91 8.74
C LEU A 85 -0.85 -1.08 10.26
N LEU A 86 -0.74 -2.33 10.73
CA LEU A 86 -0.72 -2.64 12.17
C LEU A 86 0.54 -2.06 12.84
N GLU A 87 1.71 -2.22 12.22
CA GLU A 87 2.96 -1.64 12.72
C GLU A 87 2.90 -0.11 12.72
N ALA A 88 2.36 0.52 11.67
CA ALA A 88 2.18 1.97 11.65
C ALA A 88 1.29 2.44 12.81
N ALA A 89 0.22 1.70 13.11
CA ALA A 89 -0.67 2.01 14.23
C ALA A 89 0.04 1.84 15.59
N ASP A 90 0.85 0.80 15.78
CA ASP A 90 1.65 0.58 17.00
C ASP A 90 2.66 1.70 17.21
N LEU A 91 3.24 2.21 16.14
CA LEU A 91 4.14 3.37 16.16
C LEU A 91 3.44 4.72 16.35
N GLY A 92 2.11 4.74 16.48
CA GLY A 92 1.32 5.96 16.61
C GLY A 92 1.23 6.78 15.32
N LEU A 93 1.45 6.16 14.17
CA LEU A 93 1.35 6.79 12.85
C LEU A 93 -0.06 6.62 12.27
N GLY A 94 -0.47 7.58 11.43
CA GLY A 94 -1.60 7.41 10.53
C GLY A 94 -1.17 6.62 9.30
N ALA A 95 -2.01 5.67 8.89
CA ALA A 95 -1.79 4.94 7.65
C ALA A 95 -3.12 4.64 6.96
N VAL A 96 -3.11 4.57 5.62
CA VAL A 96 -4.29 4.27 4.83
C VAL A 96 -3.94 3.37 3.64
N TYR A 97 -4.82 2.41 3.39
CA TYR A 97 -4.75 1.50 2.25
C TYR A 97 -5.19 2.19 0.96
N LEU A 98 -4.34 2.18 -0.07
CA LEU A 98 -4.55 2.89 -1.33
C LEU A 98 -4.96 1.94 -2.47
N PHE A 99 -6.03 1.16 -2.29
CA PHE A 99 -6.46 0.19 -3.30
C PHE A 99 -6.86 0.85 -4.63
N GLY A 100 -7.73 1.85 -4.59
CA GLY A 100 -8.24 2.52 -5.80
C GLY A 100 -7.16 3.23 -6.61
N VAL A 101 -6.16 3.79 -5.95
CA VAL A 101 -5.01 4.48 -6.58
C VAL A 101 -4.24 3.51 -7.46
N SER A 102 -4.00 2.34 -6.94
CA SER A 102 -3.21 1.32 -7.62
C SER A 102 -3.87 0.90 -8.94
N GLN A 103 -5.18 0.70 -8.95
CA GLN A 103 -5.92 0.29 -10.15
C GLN A 103 -5.81 1.31 -11.30
N VAL A 104 -5.77 2.60 -10.98
CA VAL A 104 -5.65 3.69 -11.97
C VAL A 104 -4.22 3.87 -12.45
N LEU A 105 -3.24 3.74 -11.55
CA LEU A 105 -1.85 4.01 -11.87
C LEU A 105 -1.14 2.87 -12.60
N PHE A 106 -1.62 1.62 -12.47
CA PHE A 106 -0.99 0.45 -13.13
C PHE A 106 -0.98 0.53 -14.65
N ALA A 107 -1.98 1.18 -15.23
CA ALA A 107 -2.06 1.41 -16.67
C ALA A 107 -1.16 2.58 -17.14
N ASN A 108 -0.52 3.30 -16.21
CA ASN A 108 0.30 4.45 -16.53
C ASN A 108 1.79 4.07 -16.54
N GLU A 109 2.34 3.88 -17.75
CA GLU A 109 3.75 3.50 -17.93
C GLU A 109 4.74 4.53 -17.35
N GLU A 110 4.41 5.83 -17.39
CA GLU A 110 5.27 6.89 -16.85
C GLU A 110 5.40 6.73 -15.32
N ILE A 111 4.31 6.45 -14.64
CA ILE A 111 4.31 6.20 -13.20
C ILE A 111 5.05 4.89 -12.86
N THR A 112 4.85 3.84 -13.63
CA THR A 112 5.57 2.57 -13.44
C THR A 112 7.08 2.77 -13.54
N LYS A 113 7.54 3.53 -14.53
CA LYS A 113 8.95 3.89 -14.70
C LYS A 113 9.47 4.78 -13.55
N LEU A 114 8.66 5.75 -13.13
CA LEU A 114 9.00 6.65 -12.02
C LEU A 114 9.17 5.89 -10.70
N LEU A 115 8.34 4.89 -10.46
CA LEU A 115 8.41 4.01 -9.30
C LEU A 115 9.54 2.98 -9.38
N GLN A 116 10.23 2.87 -10.51
CA GLN A 116 11.32 1.91 -10.75
C GLN A 116 10.90 0.46 -10.42
N ILE A 117 9.68 0.10 -10.82
CA ILE A 117 9.19 -1.27 -10.63
C ILE A 117 10.08 -2.23 -11.43
N PRO A 118 10.63 -3.30 -10.83
CA PRO A 118 11.46 -4.25 -11.54
C PRO A 118 10.73 -4.90 -12.72
N GLU A 119 11.48 -5.25 -13.76
CA GLU A 119 10.95 -6.03 -14.87
C GLU A 119 10.34 -7.35 -14.37
N GLY A 120 9.22 -7.74 -14.93
CA GLY A 120 8.47 -8.91 -14.50
C GLY A 120 7.57 -8.70 -13.27
N PHE A 121 7.57 -7.50 -12.68
CA PHE A 121 6.67 -7.15 -11.57
C PHE A 121 5.61 -6.13 -12.00
N ARG A 122 4.51 -6.12 -11.28
CA ARG A 122 3.53 -5.05 -11.32
C ARG A 122 3.06 -4.69 -9.91
N THR A 123 2.74 -3.45 -9.71
CA THR A 123 2.15 -2.98 -8.46
C THR A 123 0.73 -3.55 -8.29
N VAL A 124 0.38 -4.01 -7.11
CA VAL A 124 -0.96 -4.51 -6.76
C VAL A 124 -1.70 -3.50 -5.92
N SER A 125 -1.01 -2.87 -4.99
CA SER A 125 -1.59 -1.86 -4.09
C SER A 125 -0.52 -1.06 -3.37
N ALA A 126 -0.93 -0.14 -2.51
CA ALA A 126 -0.01 0.68 -1.72
C ALA A 126 -0.62 1.07 -0.37
N ILE A 127 0.22 1.53 0.54
CA ILE A 127 -0.20 2.27 1.73
C ILE A 127 0.42 3.67 1.72
N ALA A 128 -0.31 4.66 2.22
CA ALA A 128 0.24 5.97 2.58
C ALA A 128 0.43 6.03 4.09
N VAL A 129 1.56 6.55 4.54
CA VAL A 129 1.95 6.59 5.96
C VAL A 129 2.46 7.97 6.32
N GLY A 130 2.04 8.47 7.48
CA GLY A 130 2.47 9.77 8.00
C GLY A 130 1.97 10.04 9.41
N THR A 131 2.22 11.23 9.91
CA THR A 131 1.60 11.68 11.16
C THR A 131 0.15 12.04 10.89
N SER A 132 -0.79 11.43 11.63
CA SER A 132 -2.20 11.78 11.51
C SER A 132 -2.44 13.22 11.98
N ALA A 133 -3.25 13.98 11.24
CA ALA A 133 -3.73 15.29 11.66
C ALA A 133 -4.69 15.18 12.85
N ASP A 134 -5.45 14.07 12.91
CA ASP A 134 -6.37 13.77 13.99
C ASP A 134 -5.73 12.82 15.00
N ALA A 135 -6.09 12.94 16.26
CA ALA A 135 -5.70 11.98 17.28
C ALA A 135 -6.28 10.59 16.97
N LEU A 136 -5.47 9.56 17.14
CA LEU A 136 -5.95 8.19 17.02
C LEU A 136 -7.07 7.97 18.05
N GLN A 137 -8.22 7.51 17.60
CA GLN A 137 -9.39 7.25 18.40
C GLN A 137 -9.40 5.80 18.88
N GLU A 138 -9.63 5.60 20.16
CA GLU A 138 -9.92 4.26 20.67
C GLU A 138 -11.21 3.72 20.04
N ARG A 139 -11.18 2.47 19.60
CA ARG A 139 -12.32 1.82 18.96
C ARG A 139 -12.85 0.68 19.83
N THR A 140 -14.16 0.65 20.02
CA THR A 140 -14.82 -0.55 20.52
C THR A 140 -14.87 -1.60 19.41
N LEU A 141 -14.24 -2.74 19.66
CA LEU A 141 -14.24 -3.87 18.73
C LEU A 141 -15.42 -4.78 19.03
N GLY A 142 -16.13 -5.20 17.99
CA GLY A 142 -17.21 -6.18 18.04
C GLY A 142 -16.93 -7.35 17.09
N THR A 143 -17.74 -8.38 17.18
CA THR A 143 -17.64 -9.60 16.33
C THR A 143 -18.77 -9.70 15.32
N ASP A 144 -19.56 -8.65 15.16
CA ASP A 144 -20.81 -8.61 14.38
C ASP A 144 -20.68 -7.98 12.99
N LYS A 145 -19.53 -7.38 12.69
CA LYS A 145 -19.28 -6.77 11.36
C LYS A 145 -19.10 -7.80 10.25
N ILE A 146 -18.65 -8.99 10.60
CA ILE A 146 -18.45 -10.10 9.67
C ILE A 146 -19.33 -11.25 10.15
N SER A 147 -20.23 -11.74 9.27
CA SER A 147 -21.04 -12.90 9.59
C SER A 147 -20.16 -14.12 9.83
N THR A 148 -20.41 -14.83 10.93
CA THR A 148 -19.61 -15.98 11.33
C THR A 148 -20.50 -17.18 11.57
N THR A 149 -20.12 -18.34 11.07
CA THR A 149 -20.74 -19.62 11.38
C THR A 149 -19.75 -20.47 12.20
N THR A 150 -20.19 -20.97 13.32
CA THR A 150 -19.44 -21.94 14.14
C THR A 150 -20.13 -23.32 14.01
N LEU A 151 -19.37 -24.37 13.65
CA LEU A 151 -19.85 -25.74 13.49
C LEU A 151 -19.34 -26.61 14.63
#